data_97dc58d96a31a7b13e1c011a5b590b4f
#
_entry.id   97dc58d96a31a7b13e1c011a5b590b4f
#
_cell.length_a   1.000
_cell.length_b   1.000
_cell.length_c   1.000
_cell.angle_alpha   90.00
_cell.angle_beta   90.00
_cell.angle_gamma   90.00
#
_symmetry.space_group_name_H-M   'P 1'
#
loop_
_entity.id
_entity.type
_entity.pdbx_description
1 polymer ?
#
loop_
_entity_poly.entity_id
_entity_poly.type
_entity_poly.pdbx_seq_one_letter_code
_entity_poly.pdbx_strand_id
1 'polypeptide(L)'
;YTFQVKLPIFVARQLMKYQVGSGFRSVEADGREVFIEEFDHLYDIDKGCSWNEVSGRYTQTSEDYYIPKELRSNPPHGNKQSSGKYYNPMSENVMGHLYPGEVLEYMEDLCNKALYVYRRMVKNGVAKEQARGILPQAMYTKAYWTLSLQSVIWFLHQRLKPDAQYEIRMLAEAIYELMRDDL
;
A
#
# COMPACT_ATOMS: atom_id res chain seq x y z
N TYR A 1 -15.53 -10.86 2.45
CA TYR A 1 -14.38 -11.14 3.32
C TYR A 1 -13.84 -9.84 3.90
N THR A 2 -13.49 -9.86 5.18
CA THR A 2 -12.91 -8.70 5.87
C THR A 2 -11.56 -9.09 6.44
N PHE A 3 -10.51 -8.37 6.04
CA PHE A 3 -9.15 -8.55 6.52
C PHE A 3 -8.75 -7.39 7.40
N GLN A 4 -8.14 -7.69 8.54
CA GLN A 4 -7.40 -6.70 9.29
C GLN A 4 -5.97 -6.66 8.75
N VAL A 5 -5.58 -5.54 8.18
CA VAL A 5 -4.27 -5.38 7.55
C VAL A 5 -3.42 -4.35 8.30
N LYS A 6 -2.12 -4.65 8.45
CA LYS A 6 -1.10 -3.71 8.90
C LYS A 6 -0.02 -3.65 7.84
N LEU A 7 0.15 -2.50 7.20
CA LEU A 7 1.06 -2.35 6.06
C LEU A 7 1.55 -0.90 5.95
N PRO A 8 2.69 -0.67 5.26
CA PRO A 8 3.18 0.66 5.01
C PRO A 8 2.19 1.49 4.18
N ILE A 9 2.10 2.79 4.44
CA ILE A 9 1.15 3.69 3.76
C ILE A 9 1.32 3.64 2.24
N PHE A 10 2.55 3.55 1.73
CA PHE A 10 2.79 3.47 0.28
C PHE A 10 2.22 2.20 -0.36
N VAL A 11 2.08 1.10 0.40
CA VAL A 11 1.41 -0.14 -0.05
C VAL A 11 -0.11 0.01 0.08
N ALA A 12 -0.59 0.59 1.20
CA ALA A 12 -2.02 0.81 1.45
C ALA A 12 -2.70 1.58 0.30
N ARG A 13 -2.01 2.59 -0.25
CA ARG A 13 -2.52 3.38 -1.38
C ARG A 13 -2.79 2.55 -2.64
N GLN A 14 -2.09 1.42 -2.82
CA GLN A 14 -2.34 0.52 -3.94
C GLN A 14 -3.60 -0.31 -3.71
N LEU A 15 -3.90 -0.68 -2.44
CA LEU A 15 -5.09 -1.47 -2.10
C LEU A 15 -6.39 -0.70 -2.32
N MET A 16 -6.38 0.61 -2.07
CA MET A 16 -7.56 1.46 -2.27
C MET A 16 -8.10 1.43 -3.70
N LYS A 17 -7.28 1.04 -4.67
CA LYS A 17 -7.70 0.88 -6.07
C LYS A 17 -8.45 -0.42 -6.35
N TYR A 18 -8.43 -1.40 -5.44
CA TYR A 18 -9.12 -2.69 -5.59
C TYR A 18 -10.54 -2.68 -5.02
N GLN A 19 -11.16 -1.53 -4.98
CA GLN A 19 -12.60 -1.40 -4.69
C GLN A 19 -13.47 -1.63 -5.92
N VAL A 20 -12.83 -1.89 -7.06
CA VAL A 20 -13.47 -2.15 -8.36
C VAL A 20 -13.88 -3.62 -8.43
N GLY A 21 -15.13 -3.85 -8.75
CA GLY A 21 -15.68 -5.22 -8.95
C GLY A 21 -17.09 -5.40 -8.40
N SER A 22 -17.59 -4.45 -7.64
CA SER A 22 -18.97 -4.48 -7.10
C SER A 22 -19.92 -3.51 -7.78
N GLY A 23 -19.48 -2.76 -8.78
CA GLY A 23 -20.24 -1.68 -9.40
C GLY A 23 -20.28 -1.66 -10.92
N PHE A 24 -20.25 -2.81 -11.58
CA PHE A 24 -20.59 -2.84 -13.01
C PHE A 24 -22.11 -2.81 -13.15
N ARG A 25 -22.62 -1.70 -13.64
CA ARG A 25 -23.99 -1.60 -14.09
C ARG A 25 -24.02 -1.74 -15.61
N SER A 26 -24.75 -2.70 -16.12
CA SER A 26 -25.03 -2.75 -17.54
C SER A 26 -26.11 -1.70 -17.85
N VAL A 27 -25.83 -0.84 -18.80
CA VAL A 27 -26.79 0.12 -19.35
C VAL A 27 -26.96 -0.19 -20.82
N GLU A 28 -28.19 -0.31 -21.25
CA GLU A 28 -28.49 -0.44 -22.67
C GLU A 28 -28.42 0.93 -23.33
N ALA A 29 -27.42 1.11 -24.21
CA ALA A 29 -27.25 2.30 -25.02
C ALA A 29 -27.18 1.89 -26.49
N ASP A 30 -28.07 2.43 -27.32
CA ASP A 30 -28.15 2.16 -28.77
C ASP A 30 -28.26 0.67 -29.12
N GLY A 31 -29.06 -0.10 -28.33
CA GLY A 31 -29.25 -1.53 -28.57
C GLY A 31 -28.03 -2.40 -28.26
N ARG A 32 -27.06 -1.87 -27.53
CA ARG A 32 -25.87 -2.57 -27.03
C ARG A 32 -25.80 -2.49 -25.53
N GLU A 33 -25.44 -3.59 -24.90
CA GLU A 33 -25.15 -3.62 -23.47
C GLU A 33 -23.76 -3.00 -23.25
N VAL A 34 -23.73 -1.83 -22.59
CA VAL A 34 -22.50 -1.13 -22.23
C VAL A 34 -22.31 -1.25 -20.72
N PHE A 35 -21.18 -1.77 -20.30
CA PHE A 35 -20.81 -1.81 -18.89
C PHE A 35 -20.22 -0.46 -18.51
N ILE A 36 -20.89 0.24 -17.61
CA ILE A 36 -20.40 1.51 -17.05
C ILE A 36 -19.85 1.22 -15.67
N GLU A 37 -18.62 1.65 -15.43
CA GLU A 37 -18.03 1.67 -14.12
C GLU A 37 -18.60 2.89 -13.36
N GLU A 38 -19.46 2.64 -12.40
CA GLU A 38 -20.03 3.72 -11.57
C GLU A 38 -19.05 4.09 -10.47
N PHE A 39 -18.28 5.17 -10.69
CA PHE A 39 -17.33 5.70 -9.70
C PHE A 39 -17.96 6.57 -8.60
N ASP A 40 -19.27 6.80 -8.66
CA ASP A 40 -19.90 7.92 -7.95
C ASP A 40 -20.11 7.71 -6.44
N HIS A 41 -19.87 6.53 -5.89
CA HIS A 41 -20.08 6.31 -4.46
C HIS A 41 -18.98 5.45 -3.83
N LEU A 42 -17.83 6.08 -3.61
CA LEU A 42 -16.67 5.53 -2.88
C LEU A 42 -16.99 5.07 -1.43
N TYR A 43 -18.21 5.32 -0.96
CA TYR A 43 -18.63 5.06 0.43
C TYR A 43 -19.91 4.23 0.55
N ASP A 44 -20.41 3.66 -0.54
CA ASP A 44 -21.64 2.88 -0.50
C ASP A 44 -21.34 1.48 0.05
N ILE A 45 -21.73 1.25 1.29
CA ILE A 45 -21.59 -0.01 2.03
C ILE A 45 -22.30 -1.16 1.29
N ASP A 46 -23.29 -0.85 0.49
CA ASP A 46 -24.07 -1.82 -0.29
C ASP A 46 -23.30 -2.46 -1.46
N LYS A 47 -22.12 -1.93 -1.79
CA LYS A 47 -21.27 -2.45 -2.89
C LYS A 47 -20.26 -3.51 -2.49
N GLY A 48 -20.26 -3.96 -1.25
CA GLY A 48 -19.47 -5.11 -0.79
C GLY A 48 -17.97 -4.88 -0.64
N CYS A 49 -17.46 -3.64 -0.82
CA CYS A 49 -16.06 -3.29 -0.61
C CYS A 49 -15.94 -2.05 0.25
N SER A 50 -15.12 -2.10 1.30
CA SER A 50 -14.85 -0.93 2.14
C SER A 50 -13.42 -0.93 2.68
N TRP A 51 -12.89 0.26 2.90
CA TRP A 51 -11.62 0.50 3.55
C TRP A 51 -11.84 1.39 4.76
N ASN A 52 -11.65 0.84 5.96
CA ASN A 52 -11.77 1.58 7.22
C ASN A 52 -10.40 1.64 7.90
N GLU A 53 -9.71 2.76 7.71
CA GLU A 53 -8.38 3.01 8.23
C GLU A 53 -8.40 3.67 9.59
N VAL A 54 -7.49 3.27 10.47
CA VAL A 54 -7.27 3.95 11.75
C VAL A 54 -6.84 5.39 11.50
N SER A 55 -7.69 6.33 11.94
CA SER A 55 -7.47 7.74 11.68
C SER A 55 -6.35 8.33 12.56
N GLY A 56 -5.23 8.68 11.95
CA GLY A 56 -4.15 9.42 12.62
C GLY A 56 -4.51 10.88 13.02
N ARG A 57 -5.75 11.32 12.76
CA ARG A 57 -6.24 12.63 13.24
C ARG A 57 -6.67 12.57 14.71
N TYR A 58 -7.25 11.45 15.13
CA TYR A 58 -7.85 11.28 16.45
C TYR A 58 -7.06 10.34 17.34
N THR A 59 -6.48 9.30 16.75
CA THR A 59 -5.65 8.31 17.46
C THR A 59 -4.18 8.60 17.24
N GLN A 60 -3.34 8.09 18.13
CA GLN A 60 -1.90 8.10 17.92
C GLN A 60 -1.60 7.18 16.72
N THR A 61 -0.90 7.71 15.71
CA THR A 61 -0.41 6.92 14.58
C THR A 61 0.51 5.81 15.08
N SER A 62 0.56 4.69 14.36
CA SER A 62 1.59 3.68 14.62
C SER A 62 2.97 4.36 14.61
N GLU A 63 3.78 4.08 15.59
CA GLU A 63 5.17 4.56 15.63
C GLU A 63 6.12 3.61 14.87
N ASP A 64 5.57 2.52 14.33
CA ASP A 64 6.32 1.55 13.54
C ASP A 64 6.43 2.02 12.08
N TYR A 65 7.56 1.74 11.47
CA TYR A 65 7.82 1.99 10.06
C TYR A 65 8.49 0.79 9.39
N TYR A 66 8.37 0.73 8.09
CA TYR A 66 8.92 -0.31 7.24
C TYR A 66 10.29 0.11 6.70
N ILE A 67 11.30 -0.72 6.94
CA ILE A 67 12.58 -0.68 6.24
C ILE A 67 12.71 -2.00 5.48
N PRO A 68 13.00 -1.99 4.19
CA PRO A 68 13.22 -3.22 3.44
C PRO A 68 14.47 -3.94 3.97
N LYS A 69 14.43 -5.26 4.02
CA LYS A 69 15.60 -6.05 4.42
C LYS A 69 16.76 -5.87 3.45
N GLU A 70 16.44 -5.60 2.20
CA GLU A 70 17.39 -5.46 1.09
C GLU A 70 16.86 -4.44 0.09
N LEU A 71 17.77 -3.65 -0.48
CA LEU A 71 17.44 -2.78 -1.59
C LEU A 71 17.36 -3.62 -2.89
N ARG A 72 16.41 -3.25 -3.73
CA ARG A 72 16.22 -3.87 -5.05
C ARG A 72 16.53 -2.85 -6.14
N SER A 73 17.14 -3.34 -7.21
CA SER A 73 17.45 -2.51 -8.38
C SER A 73 16.17 -2.14 -9.16
N ASN A 74 16.30 -1.21 -10.07
CA ASN A 74 15.28 -0.98 -11.07
C ASN A 74 15.06 -2.26 -11.89
N PRO A 75 13.83 -2.51 -12.38
CA PRO A 75 13.57 -3.66 -13.24
C PRO A 75 14.38 -3.55 -14.54
N PRO A 76 14.76 -4.68 -15.14
CA PRO A 76 15.39 -4.68 -16.46
C PRO A 76 14.49 -4.00 -17.49
N HIS A 77 15.10 -3.49 -18.56
CA HIS A 77 14.43 -2.70 -19.60
C HIS A 77 13.08 -3.30 -20.04
N GLY A 78 12.04 -2.46 -20.00
CA GLY A 78 10.69 -2.77 -20.49
C GLY A 78 9.61 -2.97 -19.45
N ASN A 79 9.93 -3.37 -18.22
CA ASN A 79 8.92 -3.49 -17.15
C ASN A 79 9.04 -2.36 -16.12
N LYS A 80 8.04 -1.49 -16.08
CA LYS A 80 8.02 -0.33 -15.17
C LYS A 80 7.39 -0.62 -13.80
N GLN A 81 6.86 -1.83 -13.58
CA GLN A 81 6.02 -2.11 -12.41
C GLN A 81 6.69 -2.97 -11.34
N SER A 82 7.74 -3.71 -11.69
CA SER A 82 8.47 -4.55 -10.74
C SER A 82 9.80 -3.94 -10.31
N SER A 83 10.42 -4.52 -9.31
CA SER A 83 11.83 -4.30 -8.98
C SER A 83 12.68 -5.45 -9.52
N GLY A 84 13.93 -5.15 -9.85
CA GLY A 84 14.94 -6.16 -10.17
C GLY A 84 15.31 -6.98 -8.94
N LYS A 85 16.39 -7.76 -9.09
CA LYS A 85 17.02 -8.47 -7.98
C LYS A 85 17.73 -7.47 -7.07
N TYR A 86 18.71 -7.90 -6.34
CA TYR A 86 19.45 -7.05 -5.42
C TYR A 86 20.04 -5.81 -6.09
N TYR A 87 19.97 -4.68 -5.41
CA TYR A 87 20.72 -3.50 -5.77
C TYR A 87 22.20 -3.74 -5.40
N ASN A 88 23.08 -3.79 -6.39
CA ASN A 88 24.52 -3.83 -6.18
C ASN A 88 25.12 -2.50 -6.62
N PRO A 89 25.51 -1.61 -5.70
CA PRO A 89 26.04 -0.30 -6.02
C PRO A 89 27.47 -0.33 -6.57
N MET A 90 28.12 -1.50 -6.58
CA MET A 90 29.48 -1.63 -7.11
C MET A 90 29.60 -1.30 -8.60
N SER A 91 28.48 -1.26 -9.33
CA SER A 91 28.46 -0.99 -10.76
C SER A 91 28.06 0.43 -11.17
N GLU A 92 27.41 1.20 -10.30
CA GLU A 92 26.96 2.58 -10.61
C GLU A 92 26.87 3.43 -9.35
N ASN A 93 27.44 4.63 -9.42
CA ASN A 93 27.42 5.67 -8.39
C ASN A 93 26.02 6.26 -8.24
N VAL A 94 25.15 5.63 -7.47
CA VAL A 94 23.89 6.25 -7.07
C VAL A 94 24.07 6.85 -5.68
N MET A 95 23.87 8.16 -5.56
CA MET A 95 24.08 8.97 -4.34
C MET A 95 25.55 9.08 -3.87
N GLY A 96 26.50 9.10 -4.78
CA GLY A 96 27.88 9.52 -4.49
C GLY A 96 28.61 8.66 -3.45
N HIS A 97 28.65 7.35 -3.62
CA HIS A 97 29.40 6.38 -2.80
C HIS A 97 28.70 5.76 -1.59
N LEU A 98 27.37 5.82 -1.46
CA LEU A 98 26.67 5.11 -0.40
C LEU A 98 26.54 3.61 -0.67
N TYR A 99 26.99 2.79 0.28
CA TYR A 99 26.75 1.35 0.26
C TYR A 99 25.30 1.02 0.63
N PRO A 100 24.74 -0.14 0.20
CA PRO A 100 23.34 -0.51 0.50
C PRO A 100 23.00 -0.46 2.00
N GLY A 101 23.92 -0.89 2.87
CA GLY A 101 23.74 -0.82 4.31
C GLY A 101 23.60 0.62 4.80
N GLU A 102 24.45 1.53 4.33
CA GLU A 102 24.37 2.96 4.69
C GLU A 102 23.04 3.58 4.22
N VAL A 103 22.53 3.20 3.04
CA VAL A 103 21.22 3.69 2.57
C VAL A 103 20.10 3.23 3.49
N LEU A 104 20.12 1.97 3.94
CA LEU A 104 19.12 1.45 4.88
C LEU A 104 19.20 2.15 6.24
N GLU A 105 20.41 2.41 6.75
CA GLU A 105 20.64 3.19 7.97
C GLU A 105 20.11 4.63 7.83
N TYR A 106 20.38 5.31 6.70
CA TYR A 106 19.80 6.64 6.43
C TYR A 106 18.28 6.63 6.35
N MET A 107 17.68 5.59 5.77
CA MET A 107 16.21 5.45 5.75
C MET A 107 15.66 5.34 7.16
N GLU A 108 16.31 4.56 8.02
CA GLU A 108 15.95 4.38 9.42
C GLU A 108 16.10 5.69 10.21
N ASP A 109 17.22 6.37 10.07
CA ASP A 109 17.50 7.66 10.71
C ASP A 109 16.47 8.73 10.32
N LEU A 110 16.10 8.81 9.05
CA LEU A 110 15.07 9.74 8.57
C LEU A 110 13.70 9.43 9.18
N CYS A 111 13.33 8.16 9.28
CA CYS A 111 12.09 7.75 9.92
C CYS A 111 12.09 8.11 11.42
N ASN A 112 13.16 7.82 12.11
CA ASN A 112 13.32 8.14 13.53
C ASN A 112 13.28 9.66 13.77
N LYS A 113 13.95 10.44 12.93
CA LYS A 113 13.95 11.91 13.01
C LYS A 113 12.55 12.49 12.76
N ALA A 114 11.83 11.97 11.77
CA ALA A 114 10.46 12.40 11.49
C ALA A 114 9.53 12.11 12.68
N LEU A 115 9.61 10.90 13.27
CA LEU A 115 8.87 10.54 14.48
C LEU A 115 9.22 11.42 15.68
N TYR A 116 10.48 11.71 15.88
CA TYR A 116 10.93 12.61 16.94
C TYR A 116 10.30 14.01 16.79
N VAL A 117 10.36 14.58 15.59
CA VAL A 117 9.77 15.91 15.32
C VAL A 117 8.26 15.87 15.47
N TYR A 118 7.57 14.84 14.95
CA TYR A 118 6.13 14.63 15.12
C TYR A 118 5.71 14.65 16.60
N ARG A 119 6.40 13.85 17.44
CA ARG A 119 6.14 13.80 18.88
C ARG A 119 6.31 15.17 19.55
N ARG A 120 7.35 15.90 19.16
CA ARG A 120 7.59 17.25 19.68
C ARG A 120 6.51 18.23 19.24
N MET A 121 6.05 18.19 17.98
CA MET A 121 4.97 19.03 17.48
C MET A 121 3.69 18.79 18.28
N VAL A 122 3.29 17.52 18.43
CA VAL A 122 2.08 17.15 19.20
C VAL A 122 2.21 17.55 20.67
N LYS A 123 3.36 17.32 21.29
CA LYS A 123 3.61 17.73 22.69
C LYS A 123 3.52 19.24 22.90
N ASN A 124 3.88 20.03 21.88
CA ASN A 124 3.82 21.49 21.92
C ASN A 124 2.45 22.04 21.40
N GLY A 125 1.43 21.22 21.30
CA GLY A 125 0.07 21.65 20.97
C GLY A 125 -0.26 21.78 19.49
N VAL A 126 0.64 21.36 18.58
CA VAL A 126 0.32 21.32 17.16
C VAL A 126 -0.72 20.24 16.90
N ALA A 127 -1.77 20.58 16.16
CA ALA A 127 -2.83 19.64 15.81
C ALA A 127 -2.25 18.39 15.11
N LYS A 128 -2.70 17.20 15.54
CA LYS A 128 -2.22 15.91 14.97
C LYS A 128 -2.42 15.84 13.46
N GLU A 129 -3.51 16.43 12.95
CA GLU A 129 -3.80 16.48 11.51
C GLU A 129 -2.73 17.21 10.70
N GLN A 130 -2.07 18.23 11.28
CA GLN A 130 -0.94 18.93 10.67
C GLN A 130 0.38 18.22 10.96
N ALA A 131 0.61 17.85 12.22
CA ALA A 131 1.86 17.22 12.65
C ALA A 131 2.17 15.94 11.86
N ARG A 132 1.16 15.11 11.55
CA ARG A 132 1.33 13.87 10.77
C ARG A 132 1.83 14.10 9.34
N GLY A 133 1.75 15.31 8.83
CA GLY A 133 2.22 15.65 7.47
C GLY A 133 3.72 15.43 7.25
N ILE A 134 4.52 15.38 8.32
CA ILE A 134 5.97 15.12 8.22
C ILE A 134 6.32 13.62 8.26
N LEU A 135 5.34 12.75 8.59
CA LEU A 135 5.61 11.33 8.71
C LEU A 135 5.85 10.70 7.33
N PRO A 136 6.89 9.84 7.21
CA PRO A 136 7.21 9.20 5.94
C PRO A 136 6.14 8.18 5.54
N GLN A 137 6.03 7.93 4.24
CA GLN A 137 5.10 6.92 3.71
C GLN A 137 5.46 5.47 4.11
N ALA A 138 6.66 5.28 4.64
CA ALA A 138 7.10 4.01 5.22
C ALA A 138 6.39 3.68 6.55
N MET A 139 5.73 4.65 7.19
CA MET A 139 4.94 4.39 8.41
C MET A 139 3.89 3.32 8.16
N TYR A 140 3.70 2.43 9.14
CA TYR A 140 2.61 1.47 9.08
C TYR A 140 1.27 2.12 9.38
N THR A 141 0.28 1.74 8.61
CA THR A 141 -1.14 1.97 8.91
C THR A 141 -1.85 0.65 9.18
N LYS A 142 -3.00 0.73 9.87
CA LYS A 142 -3.89 -0.41 10.11
C LYS A 142 -5.26 -0.08 9.52
N ALA A 143 -5.86 -1.07 8.87
CA ALA A 143 -7.20 -0.92 8.32
C ALA A 143 -7.97 -2.25 8.38
N TYR A 144 -9.29 -2.14 8.40
CA TYR A 144 -10.19 -3.20 8.02
C TYR A 144 -10.52 -3.04 6.54
N TRP A 145 -10.18 -4.05 5.76
CA TRP A 145 -10.39 -4.07 4.32
C TRP A 145 -11.41 -5.14 3.99
N THR A 146 -12.61 -4.71 3.61
CA THR A 146 -13.71 -5.60 3.23
C THR A 146 -13.80 -5.66 1.71
N LEU A 147 -13.94 -6.86 1.18
CA LEU A 147 -13.95 -7.15 -0.26
C LEU A 147 -15.01 -8.20 -0.58
N SER A 148 -15.60 -8.09 -1.78
CA SER A 148 -16.31 -9.21 -2.37
C SER A 148 -15.33 -10.33 -2.76
N LEU A 149 -15.81 -11.57 -2.88
CA LEU A 149 -14.97 -12.69 -3.36
C LEU A 149 -14.37 -12.37 -4.74
N GLN A 150 -15.15 -11.80 -5.63
CA GLN A 150 -14.67 -11.40 -6.96
C GLN A 150 -13.50 -10.40 -6.88
N SER A 151 -13.59 -9.41 -5.99
CA SER A 151 -12.50 -8.43 -5.78
C SER A 151 -11.25 -9.07 -5.19
N VAL A 152 -11.41 -10.05 -4.29
CA VAL A 152 -10.27 -10.81 -3.75
C VAL A 152 -9.60 -11.62 -4.87
N ILE A 153 -10.36 -12.38 -5.66
CA ILE A 153 -9.82 -13.16 -6.77
C ILE A 153 -9.08 -12.25 -7.76
N TRP A 154 -9.66 -11.10 -8.09
CA TRP A 154 -9.03 -10.10 -8.97
C TRP A 154 -7.73 -9.55 -8.38
N PHE A 155 -7.74 -9.20 -7.09
CA PHE A 155 -6.55 -8.75 -6.38
C PHE A 155 -5.44 -9.80 -6.42
N LEU A 156 -5.75 -11.05 -6.05
CA LEU A 156 -4.80 -12.16 -6.07
C LEU A 156 -4.25 -12.40 -7.49
N HIS A 157 -5.13 -12.41 -8.51
CA HIS A 157 -4.71 -12.57 -9.90
C HIS A 157 -3.72 -11.50 -10.36
N GLN A 158 -3.86 -10.26 -9.89
CA GLN A 158 -2.97 -9.16 -10.26
C GLN A 158 -1.70 -9.12 -9.41
N ARG A 159 -1.76 -9.51 -8.14
CA ARG A 159 -0.67 -9.25 -7.18
C ARG A 159 0.18 -10.46 -6.82
N LEU A 160 -0.24 -11.67 -7.18
CA LEU A 160 0.59 -12.86 -7.10
C LEU A 160 1.58 -12.97 -8.28
N LYS A 161 1.46 -12.13 -9.31
CA LYS A 161 2.35 -12.13 -10.46
C LYS A 161 3.79 -11.79 -10.03
N PRO A 162 4.81 -12.39 -10.68
CA PRO A 162 6.21 -12.11 -10.36
C PRO A 162 6.64 -10.66 -10.56
N ASP A 163 5.94 -9.94 -11.45
CA ASP A 163 6.17 -8.53 -11.76
C ASP A 163 5.40 -7.56 -10.85
N ALA A 164 4.61 -8.06 -9.89
CA ALA A 164 4.01 -7.23 -8.87
C ALA A 164 5.09 -6.69 -7.89
N GLN A 165 4.86 -5.51 -7.35
CA GLN A 165 5.73 -4.97 -6.30
C GLN A 165 5.84 -5.95 -5.13
N TYR A 166 7.05 -6.15 -4.62
CA TYR A 166 7.34 -7.17 -3.61
C TYR A 166 6.43 -7.07 -2.38
N GLU A 167 6.27 -5.88 -1.81
CA GLU A 167 5.52 -5.67 -0.57
C GLU A 167 4.01 -5.99 -0.71
N ILE A 168 3.42 -5.64 -1.86
CA ILE A 168 2.00 -5.97 -2.10
C ILE A 168 1.83 -7.44 -2.48
N ARG A 169 2.86 -8.06 -3.10
CA ARG A 169 2.85 -9.49 -3.38
C ARG A 169 2.89 -10.32 -2.10
N MET A 170 3.72 -9.95 -1.12
CA MET A 170 3.73 -10.61 0.20
C MET A 170 2.36 -10.57 0.88
N LEU A 171 1.63 -9.44 0.76
CA LEU A 171 0.26 -9.36 1.26
C LEU A 171 -0.67 -10.30 0.49
N ALA A 172 -0.55 -10.35 -0.83
CA ALA A 172 -1.37 -11.23 -1.66
C ALA A 172 -1.10 -12.72 -1.33
N GLU A 173 0.15 -13.10 -1.13
CA GLU A 173 0.54 -14.45 -0.70
C GLU A 173 -0.09 -14.79 0.67
N ALA A 174 -0.04 -13.87 1.64
CA ALA A 174 -0.66 -14.07 2.95
C ALA A 174 -2.19 -14.21 2.86
N ILE A 175 -2.87 -13.41 2.03
CA ILE A 175 -4.32 -13.51 1.82
C ILE A 175 -4.66 -14.83 1.12
N TYR A 176 -3.88 -15.22 0.12
CA TYR A 176 -4.08 -16.51 -0.57
C TYR A 176 -4.00 -17.69 0.41
N GLU A 177 -2.98 -17.72 1.27
CA GLU A 177 -2.84 -18.76 2.28
C GLU A 177 -4.01 -18.80 3.28
N LEU A 178 -4.57 -17.64 3.64
CA LEU A 178 -5.74 -17.56 4.53
C LEU A 178 -7.03 -18.06 3.87
N MET A 179 -7.11 -17.98 2.54
CA MET A 179 -8.34 -18.25 1.79
C MET A 179 -8.28 -19.48 0.91
N ARG A 180 -7.14 -20.17 0.83
CA ARG A 180 -6.95 -21.27 -0.15
C ARG A 180 -7.99 -22.38 -0.06
N ASP A 181 -8.57 -22.58 1.13
CA ASP A 181 -9.59 -23.61 1.36
C ASP A 181 -11.02 -23.10 0.96
N ASP A 182 -11.17 -21.78 0.72
CA ASP A 182 -12.40 -21.11 0.31
C ASP A 182 -12.39 -20.78 -1.21
N LEU A 183 -11.22 -20.86 -1.86
CA LEU A 183 -11.02 -20.55 -3.29
C LEU A 183 -10.99 -21.83 -4.13
#